data_77649d593ad203a79414bfa2fc998e85
#
_entry.id   77649d593ad203a79414bfa2fc998e85
#
_cell.length_a   1.000
_cell.length_b   1.000
_cell.length_c   1.000
_cell.angle_alpha   90.00
_cell.angle_beta   90.00
_cell.angle_gamma   90.00
#
_symmetry.space_group_name_H-M   'P 1'
#
loop_
_entity.id
_entity.type
_entity.pdbx_description
1 polymer ?
#
loop_
_entity_poly.entity_id
_entity_poly.type
_entity_poly.pdbx_seq_one_letter_code
_entity_poly.pdbx_strand_id
1 'polypeptide(L)'
;MVALKTGGYESTRRSHPVSSTPLLWRTLAAIDEGMVGLTGRLEVTSDLPATLRGRPMVLAANHIGVFDAFVLIAACRRLGFAPRFMIAAGMLDAPIMGPALTACGHLRVDRGKATAAEAFDRAVTALRGGGAPVLAYPEGRISHEPGLWPERGKTGVARIALAAGVPVVPISQWGAHEAVWWGTETVDGWADFAPLAASWLRSVRDRPRFRVHFGAPVDLGGLTAGTPGDAVRAHERIMRSIAGGLAPLRADEPDGPRFHDPTRPTDGRRSPWRP
;
A
#
# COMPACT_ATOMS: atom_id res chain seq x y z
N MET A 1 30.40 -43.61 34.67
CA MET A 1 29.09 -43.01 35.00
C MET A 1 29.29 -41.50 34.99
N VAL A 2 29.08 -40.85 33.85
CA VAL A 2 29.26 -39.41 33.63
C VAL A 2 27.90 -38.82 33.35
N ALA A 3 27.44 -37.95 34.22
CA ALA A 3 26.15 -37.29 34.15
C ALA A 3 26.22 -36.14 33.13
N LEU A 4 25.40 -36.20 32.07
CA LEU A 4 25.15 -35.13 31.14
C LEU A 4 24.20 -34.09 31.79
N LYS A 5 24.71 -32.89 32.03
CA LYS A 5 23.94 -31.71 32.40
C LYS A 5 23.17 -31.21 31.16
N THR A 6 21.85 -31.36 31.16
CA THR A 6 20.95 -30.70 30.23
C THR A 6 20.79 -29.23 30.62
N GLY A 7 21.48 -28.35 29.92
CA GLY A 7 21.29 -26.91 30.03
C GLY A 7 19.98 -26.48 29.35
N GLY A 8 18.99 -26.13 30.16
CA GLY A 8 17.73 -25.53 29.66
C GLY A 8 18.01 -24.16 29.08
N TYR A 9 17.74 -24.01 27.79
CA TYR A 9 17.74 -22.70 27.11
C TYR A 9 16.37 -22.03 27.39
N GLU A 10 16.30 -21.30 28.49
CA GLU A 10 15.17 -20.40 28.76
C GLU A 10 15.21 -19.21 27.80
N SER A 11 14.44 -19.33 26.72
CA SER A 11 14.17 -18.23 25.82
C SER A 11 13.21 -17.23 26.51
N THR A 12 13.79 -16.26 27.22
CA THR A 12 13.05 -15.06 27.65
C THR A 12 12.67 -14.25 26.42
N ARG A 13 11.55 -14.59 25.79
CA ARG A 13 10.88 -13.70 24.83
C ARG A 13 10.44 -12.44 25.58
N ARG A 14 11.26 -11.40 25.56
CA ARG A 14 10.81 -10.05 25.88
C ARG A 14 9.76 -9.69 24.82
N SER A 15 8.51 -9.66 25.22
CA SER A 15 7.43 -9.03 24.48
C SER A 15 7.76 -7.53 24.38
N HIS A 16 8.32 -7.12 23.25
CA HIS A 16 8.45 -5.69 22.98
C HIS A 16 7.04 -5.10 22.91
N PRO A 17 6.75 -3.99 23.62
CA PRO A 17 5.46 -3.36 23.53
C PRO A 17 5.24 -2.94 22.08
N VAL A 18 4.10 -3.34 21.51
CA VAL A 18 3.60 -2.82 20.24
C VAL A 18 3.62 -1.30 20.35
N SER A 19 4.45 -0.62 19.56
CA SER A 19 4.55 0.83 19.59
C SER A 19 3.15 1.40 19.40
N SER A 20 2.63 2.09 20.41
CA SER A 20 1.29 2.68 20.36
C SER A 20 1.20 3.60 19.15
N THR A 21 0.25 3.32 18.26
CA THR A 21 -0.04 4.20 17.12
C THR A 21 -0.24 5.62 17.60
N PRO A 22 0.46 6.65 17.06
CA PRO A 22 0.30 8.02 17.48
C PRO A 22 -1.17 8.44 17.47
N LEU A 23 -1.63 9.16 18.49
CA LEU A 23 -3.02 9.64 18.59
C LEU A 23 -3.41 10.45 17.36
N LEU A 24 -2.47 11.28 16.87
CA LEU A 24 -2.63 12.05 15.64
C LEU A 24 -3.00 11.14 14.45
N TRP A 25 -2.27 10.03 14.26
CA TRP A 25 -2.56 9.10 13.16
C TRP A 25 -3.95 8.47 13.28
N ARG A 26 -4.35 8.09 14.50
CA ARG A 26 -5.69 7.53 14.76
C ARG A 26 -6.80 8.55 14.47
N THR A 27 -6.58 9.80 14.83
CA THR A 27 -7.54 10.89 14.57
C THR A 27 -7.66 11.18 13.08
N LEU A 28 -6.53 11.33 12.39
CA LEU A 28 -6.50 11.57 10.95
C LEU A 28 -7.14 10.42 10.16
N ALA A 29 -6.87 9.17 10.55
CA ALA A 29 -7.48 8.01 9.91
C ALA A 29 -9.01 7.91 10.18
N ALA A 30 -9.50 8.45 11.30
CA ALA A 30 -10.94 8.53 11.56
C ALA A 30 -11.62 9.60 10.70
N ILE A 31 -10.99 10.75 10.53
CA ILE A 31 -11.46 11.82 9.64
C ILE A 31 -11.46 11.31 8.19
N ASP A 32 -10.38 10.63 7.79
CA ASP A 32 -10.24 10.01 6.47
C ASP A 32 -11.37 9.01 6.18
N GLU A 33 -11.67 8.10 7.13
CA GLU A 33 -12.77 7.15 6.96
C GLU A 33 -14.12 7.86 6.79
N GLY A 34 -14.34 8.97 7.51
CA GLY A 34 -15.53 9.81 7.34
C GLY A 34 -15.60 10.44 5.94
N MET A 35 -14.47 10.95 5.44
CA MET A 35 -14.36 11.52 4.09
C MET A 35 -14.59 10.45 3.01
N VAL A 36 -13.98 9.27 3.14
CA VAL A 36 -14.20 8.14 2.23
C VAL A 36 -15.67 7.71 2.23
N GLY A 37 -16.30 7.65 3.42
CA GLY A 37 -17.72 7.34 3.59
C GLY A 37 -18.65 8.38 2.96
N LEU A 38 -18.26 9.66 2.98
CA LEU A 38 -18.97 10.74 2.29
C LEU A 38 -18.84 10.59 0.76
N THR A 39 -17.63 10.30 0.29
CA THR A 39 -17.30 10.20 -1.13
C THR A 39 -17.96 9.00 -1.81
N GLY A 40 -17.97 7.85 -1.16
CA GLY A 40 -18.46 6.62 -1.77
C GLY A 40 -18.80 5.52 -0.77
N ARG A 41 -18.91 4.28 -1.25
CA ARG A 41 -19.22 3.10 -0.45
C ARG A 41 -17.99 2.20 -0.36
N LEU A 42 -17.38 2.11 0.82
CA LEU A 42 -16.23 1.26 1.05
C LEU A 42 -16.66 -0.17 1.41
N GLU A 43 -16.23 -1.14 0.62
CA GLU A 43 -16.39 -2.56 0.81
C GLU A 43 -15.01 -3.19 1.07
N VAL A 44 -14.84 -3.87 2.21
CA VAL A 44 -13.55 -4.47 2.60
C VAL A 44 -13.76 -5.95 2.85
N THR A 45 -12.95 -6.76 2.18
CA THR A 45 -12.86 -8.22 2.40
C THR A 45 -11.44 -8.60 2.78
N SER A 46 -11.26 -9.71 3.48
CA SER A 46 -9.93 -10.10 3.95
C SER A 46 -9.81 -11.61 4.14
N ASP A 47 -8.76 -12.18 3.56
CA ASP A 47 -8.28 -13.54 3.81
C ASP A 47 -7.07 -13.56 4.76
N LEU A 48 -6.82 -12.41 5.43
CA LEU A 48 -5.69 -12.28 6.34
C LEU A 48 -5.90 -13.13 7.60
N PRO A 49 -4.98 -14.06 7.92
CA PRO A 49 -5.04 -14.81 9.15
C PRO A 49 -5.02 -13.92 10.40
N ALA A 50 -5.86 -14.22 11.37
CA ALA A 50 -5.92 -13.48 12.64
C ALA A 50 -4.56 -13.44 13.37
N THR A 51 -3.71 -14.45 13.16
CA THR A 51 -2.36 -14.56 13.74
C THR A 51 -1.39 -13.50 13.25
N LEU A 52 -1.69 -12.81 12.15
CA LEU A 52 -0.87 -11.70 11.62
C LEU A 52 -1.31 -10.33 12.11
N ARG A 53 -2.44 -10.23 12.80
CA ARG A 53 -2.87 -8.94 13.38
C ARG A 53 -1.87 -8.46 14.42
N GLY A 54 -1.48 -7.20 14.32
CA GLY A 54 -0.48 -6.59 15.21
C GLY A 54 0.97 -7.03 14.97
N ARG A 55 1.23 -7.78 13.90
CA ARG A 55 2.61 -8.17 13.53
C ARG A 55 3.16 -7.26 12.42
N PRO A 56 4.49 -7.08 12.37
CA PRO A 56 5.11 -6.37 11.25
C PRO A 56 4.89 -7.16 9.95
N MET A 57 4.49 -6.47 8.91
CA MET A 57 4.27 -7.02 7.57
C MET A 57 4.40 -5.93 6.51
N VAL A 58 4.61 -6.33 5.29
CA VAL A 58 4.49 -5.43 4.14
C VAL A 58 3.09 -5.58 3.56
N LEU A 59 2.40 -4.47 3.38
CA LEU A 59 1.13 -4.36 2.66
C LEU A 59 1.44 -3.86 1.25
N ALA A 60 1.22 -4.69 0.24
CA ALA A 60 1.54 -4.39 -1.15
C ALA A 60 0.25 -4.18 -1.96
N ALA A 61 -0.02 -2.94 -2.41
CA ALA A 61 -1.26 -2.58 -3.09
C ALA A 61 -1.03 -2.17 -4.55
N ASN A 62 -2.03 -2.39 -5.44
CA ASN A 62 -2.07 -1.74 -6.75
C ASN A 62 -2.38 -0.24 -6.61
N HIS A 63 -1.98 0.56 -7.61
CA HIS A 63 -2.08 2.02 -7.57
C HIS A 63 -2.80 2.55 -8.80
N ILE A 64 -4.09 2.89 -8.67
CA ILE A 64 -4.98 3.23 -9.77
C ILE A 64 -5.50 4.67 -9.76
N GLY A 65 -5.29 5.43 -8.70
CA GLY A 65 -5.77 6.81 -8.61
C GLY A 65 -5.18 7.61 -7.47
N VAL A 66 -5.36 8.90 -7.50
CA VAL A 66 -4.90 9.83 -6.45
C VAL A 66 -5.64 9.64 -5.13
N PHE A 67 -6.84 9.04 -5.17
CA PHE A 67 -7.67 8.77 -3.98
C PHE A 67 -7.36 7.43 -3.31
N ASP A 68 -6.45 6.62 -3.86
CA ASP A 68 -6.11 5.28 -3.37
C ASP A 68 -5.65 5.28 -1.92
N ALA A 69 -4.79 6.23 -1.54
CA ALA A 69 -4.24 6.29 -0.19
C ALA A 69 -5.35 6.47 0.86
N PHE A 70 -6.35 7.31 0.58
CA PHE A 70 -7.50 7.53 1.45
C PHE A 70 -8.34 6.25 1.60
N VAL A 71 -8.67 5.60 0.48
CA VAL A 71 -9.41 4.33 0.51
C VAL A 71 -8.66 3.26 1.30
N LEU A 72 -7.33 3.16 1.14
CA LEU A 72 -6.51 2.18 1.86
C LEU A 72 -6.35 2.52 3.35
N ILE A 73 -6.26 3.81 3.73
CA ILE A 73 -6.25 4.24 5.14
C ILE A 73 -7.57 3.79 5.81
N ALA A 74 -8.70 4.12 5.20
CA ALA A 74 -10.02 3.73 5.72
C ALA A 74 -10.18 2.21 5.79
N ALA A 75 -9.75 1.46 4.76
CA ALA A 75 -9.80 -0.01 4.76
C ALA A 75 -8.91 -0.63 5.83
N CYS A 76 -7.68 -0.15 6.00
CA CYS A 76 -6.76 -0.59 7.04
C CYS A 76 -7.34 -0.31 8.44
N ARG A 77 -7.93 0.86 8.65
CA ARG A 77 -8.57 1.21 9.91
C ARG A 77 -9.71 0.25 10.27
N ARG A 78 -10.56 -0.13 9.31
CA ARG A 78 -11.63 -1.14 9.52
C ARG A 78 -11.10 -2.51 9.96
N LEU A 79 -9.90 -2.87 9.52
CA LEU A 79 -9.24 -4.11 9.93
C LEU A 79 -8.35 -3.96 11.18
N GLY A 80 -8.30 -2.76 11.77
CA GLY A 80 -7.51 -2.47 12.97
C GLY A 80 -6.02 -2.23 12.70
N PHE A 81 -5.64 -1.90 11.47
CA PHE A 81 -4.26 -1.55 11.10
C PHE A 81 -4.04 -0.04 11.05
N ALA A 82 -2.80 0.36 11.37
CA ALA A 82 -2.31 1.72 11.18
C ALA A 82 -0.95 1.66 10.47
N PRO A 83 -0.94 1.40 9.15
CA PRO A 83 0.31 1.22 8.42
C PRO A 83 1.07 2.53 8.26
N ARG A 84 2.39 2.41 8.14
CA ARG A 84 3.25 3.49 7.65
C ARG A 84 3.30 3.41 6.13
N PHE A 85 2.92 4.48 5.47
CA PHE A 85 2.99 4.56 4.01
C PHE A 85 4.42 4.92 3.56
N MET A 86 4.85 4.34 2.47
CA MET A 86 6.00 4.83 1.72
C MET A 86 5.53 5.96 0.80
N ILE A 87 5.90 7.19 1.10
CA ILE A 87 5.38 8.42 0.48
C ILE A 87 6.46 9.14 -0.30
N ALA A 88 6.14 9.62 -1.50
CA ALA A 88 7.04 10.44 -2.30
C ALA A 88 7.46 11.73 -1.55
N ALA A 89 8.74 12.10 -1.68
CA ALA A 89 9.32 13.25 -0.99
C ALA A 89 8.50 14.53 -1.14
N GLY A 90 8.03 14.86 -2.33
CA GLY A 90 7.25 16.07 -2.56
C GLY A 90 6.00 16.22 -1.69
N MET A 91 5.36 15.11 -1.31
CA MET A 91 4.22 15.16 -0.39
C MET A 91 4.65 15.44 1.06
N LEU A 92 5.82 14.94 1.47
CA LEU A 92 6.37 15.19 2.80
C LEU A 92 7.02 16.58 2.91
N ASP A 93 7.36 17.19 1.80
CA ASP A 93 7.89 18.56 1.72
C ASP A 93 6.75 19.61 1.62
N ALA A 94 5.50 19.18 1.43
CA ALA A 94 4.36 20.08 1.36
C ALA A 94 4.14 20.83 2.70
N PRO A 95 3.97 22.15 2.69
CA PRO A 95 4.04 23.00 3.89
C PRO A 95 3.03 22.62 5.00
N ILE A 96 1.84 22.19 4.63
CA ILE A 96 0.74 21.85 5.57
C ILE A 96 0.71 20.36 5.87
N MET A 97 0.74 19.53 4.83
CA MET A 97 0.60 18.07 4.99
C MET A 97 1.89 17.39 5.45
N GLY A 98 3.05 17.86 5.02
CA GLY A 98 4.33 17.24 5.29
C GLY A 98 4.62 17.03 6.78
N PRO A 99 4.48 18.05 7.65
CA PRO A 99 4.68 17.90 9.09
C PRO A 99 3.73 16.86 9.71
N ALA A 100 2.46 16.83 9.32
CA ALA A 100 1.49 15.87 9.82
C ALA A 100 1.82 14.44 9.38
N LEU A 101 2.16 14.22 8.10
CA LEU A 101 2.56 12.92 7.57
C LEU A 101 3.86 12.42 8.23
N THR A 102 4.81 13.30 8.47
CA THR A 102 6.07 12.99 9.18
C THR A 102 5.78 12.59 10.64
N ALA A 103 4.93 13.34 11.34
CA ALA A 103 4.52 13.03 12.72
C ALA A 103 3.75 11.71 12.83
N CYS A 104 3.05 11.28 11.77
CA CYS A 104 2.42 9.97 11.68
C CYS A 104 3.44 8.83 11.44
N GLY A 105 4.71 9.15 11.20
CA GLY A 105 5.78 8.18 11.00
C GLY A 105 5.80 7.52 9.63
N HIS A 106 5.23 8.18 8.62
CA HIS A 106 5.33 7.71 7.24
C HIS A 106 6.78 7.75 6.73
N LEU A 107 7.10 6.91 5.75
CA LEU A 107 8.45 6.70 5.27
C LEU A 107 8.68 7.48 3.97
N ARG A 108 9.65 8.38 3.99
CA ARG A 108 10.05 9.17 2.82
C ARG A 108 10.68 8.29 1.74
N VAL A 109 10.24 8.47 0.51
CA VAL A 109 10.82 7.86 -0.69
C VAL A 109 11.21 8.95 -1.67
N ASP A 110 12.49 9.10 -1.89
CA ASP A 110 13.02 9.99 -2.90
C ASP A 110 13.30 9.22 -4.21
N ARG A 111 13.06 9.85 -5.35
CA ARG A 111 13.31 9.27 -6.67
C ARG A 111 14.77 9.47 -7.10
N GLY A 112 15.70 8.75 -6.48
CA GLY A 112 17.12 8.80 -6.82
C GLY A 112 17.86 7.58 -6.27
N LYS A 113 19.03 7.22 -6.85
CA LYS A 113 19.72 5.97 -6.48
C LYS A 113 20.20 5.95 -5.03
N ALA A 114 20.79 7.03 -4.53
CA ALA A 114 21.29 7.11 -3.15
C ALA A 114 20.15 7.12 -2.13
N THR A 115 19.14 7.92 -2.36
CA THR A 115 17.98 8.11 -1.47
C THR A 115 17.01 6.92 -1.47
N ALA A 116 16.97 6.14 -2.56
CA ALA A 116 16.22 4.89 -2.60
C ALA A 116 16.80 3.83 -1.64
N ALA A 117 18.13 3.80 -1.44
CA ALA A 117 18.77 2.93 -0.47
C ALA A 117 18.39 3.32 0.96
N GLU A 118 18.38 4.60 1.29
CA GLU A 118 17.97 5.08 2.61
C GLU A 118 16.48 4.77 2.91
N ALA A 119 15.60 4.92 1.92
CA ALA A 119 14.19 4.55 2.08
C ALA A 119 14.02 3.05 2.33
N PHE A 120 14.81 2.22 1.65
CA PHE A 120 14.86 0.79 1.86
C PHE A 120 15.32 0.45 3.30
N ASP A 121 16.43 1.02 3.76
CA ASP A 121 16.99 0.75 5.08
C ASP A 121 16.03 1.20 6.20
N ARG A 122 15.38 2.37 6.04
CA ARG A 122 14.35 2.85 6.96
C ARG A 122 13.16 1.88 7.06
N ALA A 123 12.69 1.37 5.92
CA ALA A 123 11.57 0.42 5.90
C ALA A 123 11.94 -0.91 6.57
N VAL A 124 13.12 -1.47 6.25
CA VAL A 124 13.62 -2.70 6.86
C VAL A 124 13.80 -2.55 8.36
N THR A 125 14.42 -1.44 8.81
CA THR A 125 14.62 -1.15 10.23
C THR A 125 13.28 -1.02 10.97
N ALA A 126 12.31 -0.30 10.40
CA ALA A 126 10.98 -0.15 10.98
C ALA A 126 10.26 -1.49 11.15
N LEU A 127 10.36 -2.38 10.16
CA LEU A 127 9.74 -3.71 10.20
C LEU A 127 10.45 -4.64 11.20
N ARG A 128 11.79 -4.68 11.21
CA ARG A 128 12.56 -5.49 12.16
C ARG A 128 12.38 -5.06 13.60
N GLY A 129 12.14 -3.78 13.84
CA GLY A 129 11.87 -3.24 15.18
C GLY A 129 10.49 -3.62 15.74
N GLY A 130 9.72 -4.48 15.07
CA GLY A 130 8.38 -4.87 15.51
C GLY A 130 7.33 -3.77 15.34
N GLY A 131 7.61 -2.79 14.47
CA GLY A 131 6.76 -1.63 14.24
C GLY A 131 5.46 -1.92 13.46
N ALA A 132 4.74 -0.86 13.14
CA ALA A 132 3.53 -0.92 12.33
C ALA A 132 3.81 -1.52 10.94
N PRO A 133 2.80 -2.14 10.30
CA PRO A 133 2.92 -2.58 8.91
C PRO A 133 3.39 -1.44 7.99
N VAL A 134 4.15 -1.77 6.95
CA VAL A 134 4.56 -0.82 5.93
C VAL A 134 3.74 -1.05 4.67
N LEU A 135 3.01 -0.02 4.22
CA LEU A 135 2.24 -0.05 2.99
C LEU A 135 3.04 0.62 1.86
N ALA A 136 3.12 -0.08 0.74
CA ALA A 136 3.79 0.42 -0.44
C ALA A 136 3.08 -0.05 -1.71
N TYR A 137 3.26 0.72 -2.78
CA TYR A 137 2.80 0.39 -4.12
C TYR A 137 3.97 -0.18 -4.92
N PRO A 138 3.98 -1.48 -5.28
CA PRO A 138 5.08 -2.09 -6.05
C PRO A 138 5.30 -1.42 -7.40
N GLU A 139 4.26 -0.83 -7.97
CA GLU A 139 4.31 -0.10 -9.24
C GLU A 139 5.21 1.15 -9.15
N GLY A 140 5.26 1.79 -7.97
CA GLY A 140 6.06 2.99 -7.70
C GLY A 140 5.51 4.28 -8.35
N ARG A 141 4.37 4.19 -9.00
CA ARG A 141 3.57 5.30 -9.55
C ARG A 141 2.11 4.87 -9.67
N ILE A 142 1.22 5.82 -9.87
CA ILE A 142 -0.16 5.50 -10.29
C ILE A 142 -0.12 4.91 -11.71
N SER A 143 -0.88 3.85 -11.94
CA SER A 143 -0.89 3.11 -13.19
C SER A 143 -1.31 3.98 -14.39
N HIS A 144 -0.54 3.91 -15.47
CA HIS A 144 -0.88 4.44 -16.80
C HIS A 144 -1.42 3.36 -17.74
N GLU A 145 -1.59 2.14 -17.25
CA GLU A 145 -2.14 1.02 -18.01
C GLU A 145 -3.59 1.31 -18.36
N PRO A 146 -4.00 1.20 -19.64
CA PRO A 146 -5.33 1.63 -20.10
C PRO A 146 -6.50 0.92 -19.42
N GLY A 147 -6.30 -0.33 -19.02
CA GLY A 147 -7.30 -1.11 -18.29
C GLY A 147 -7.20 -1.01 -16.79
N LEU A 148 -6.27 -0.22 -16.24
CA LEU A 148 -5.96 -0.09 -14.81
C LEU A 148 -5.56 -1.41 -14.14
N TRP A 149 -4.98 -2.33 -14.91
CA TRP A 149 -4.29 -3.48 -14.36
C TRP A 149 -2.93 -3.06 -13.81
N PRO A 150 -2.40 -3.78 -12.79
CA PRO A 150 -1.10 -3.42 -12.22
C PRO A 150 -0.01 -3.39 -13.29
N GLU A 151 0.83 -2.36 -13.30
CA GLU A 151 1.99 -2.30 -14.19
C GLU A 151 3.05 -3.34 -13.79
N ARG A 152 4.11 -3.47 -14.60
CA ARG A 152 5.22 -4.40 -14.30
C ARG A 152 5.77 -4.21 -12.88
N GLY A 153 5.86 -2.97 -12.40
CA GLY A 153 6.35 -2.62 -11.07
C GLY A 153 7.87 -2.76 -10.90
N LYS A 154 8.30 -2.63 -9.64
CA LYS A 154 9.71 -2.65 -9.21
C LYS A 154 9.89 -3.61 -8.05
N THR A 155 11.05 -4.24 -7.94
CA THR A 155 11.36 -5.24 -6.90
C THR A 155 11.55 -4.68 -5.48
N GLY A 156 11.43 -3.35 -5.28
CA GLY A 156 11.70 -2.70 -4.00
C GLY A 156 10.92 -3.28 -2.84
N VAL A 157 9.61 -3.47 -3.01
CA VAL A 157 8.71 -4.05 -1.99
C VAL A 157 9.12 -5.48 -1.64
N ALA A 158 9.42 -6.31 -2.65
CA ALA A 158 9.89 -7.68 -2.46
C ALA A 158 11.23 -7.72 -1.71
N ARG A 159 12.17 -6.85 -2.08
CA ARG A 159 13.47 -6.73 -1.40
C ARG A 159 13.32 -6.34 0.07
N ILE A 160 12.43 -5.37 0.39
CA ILE A 160 12.14 -4.96 1.77
C ILE A 160 11.62 -6.14 2.57
N ALA A 161 10.64 -6.88 2.04
CA ALA A 161 10.04 -8.01 2.74
C ALA A 161 11.05 -9.13 3.00
N LEU A 162 11.82 -9.52 1.99
CA LEU A 162 12.87 -10.55 2.13
C LEU A 162 13.96 -10.11 3.12
N ALA A 163 14.43 -8.87 3.04
CA ALA A 163 15.44 -8.35 3.95
C ALA A 163 14.92 -8.24 5.39
N ALA A 164 13.68 -7.82 5.58
CA ALA A 164 13.09 -7.73 6.92
C ALA A 164 12.66 -9.09 7.49
N GLY A 165 12.51 -10.13 6.66
CA GLY A 165 12.02 -11.44 7.07
C GLY A 165 10.56 -11.41 7.51
N VAL A 166 9.72 -10.57 6.87
CA VAL A 166 8.31 -10.39 7.23
C VAL A 166 7.38 -10.84 6.09
N PRO A 167 6.14 -11.27 6.40
CA PRO A 167 5.17 -11.63 5.38
C PRO A 167 4.76 -10.43 4.52
N VAL A 168 4.36 -10.72 3.28
CA VAL A 168 3.73 -9.75 2.37
C VAL A 168 2.27 -10.09 2.22
N VAL A 169 1.40 -9.12 2.49
CA VAL A 169 -0.04 -9.21 2.26
C VAL A 169 -0.39 -8.41 1.02
N PRO A 170 -0.88 -9.05 -0.04
CA PRO A 170 -1.31 -8.35 -1.24
C PRO A 170 -2.64 -7.65 -0.96
N ILE A 171 -2.77 -6.41 -1.40
CA ILE A 171 -4.02 -5.66 -1.35
C ILE A 171 -4.43 -5.34 -2.77
N SER A 172 -5.63 -5.74 -3.12
CA SER A 172 -6.26 -5.42 -4.40
C SER A 172 -7.35 -4.38 -4.15
N GLN A 173 -7.33 -3.28 -4.90
CA GLN A 173 -8.33 -2.23 -4.78
C GLN A 173 -8.92 -1.85 -6.14
N TRP A 174 -10.21 -1.51 -6.15
CA TRP A 174 -10.95 -1.04 -7.33
C TRP A 174 -11.94 0.05 -6.96
N GLY A 175 -12.17 0.99 -7.90
CA GLY A 175 -13.14 2.07 -7.75
C GLY A 175 -12.55 3.39 -7.20
N ALA A 176 -11.39 3.40 -6.56
CA ALA A 176 -10.78 4.63 -6.04
C ALA A 176 -10.47 5.66 -7.14
N HIS A 177 -10.20 5.22 -8.37
CA HIS A 177 -9.99 6.06 -9.55
C HIS A 177 -11.22 6.86 -9.97
N GLU A 178 -12.40 6.47 -9.50
CA GLU A 178 -13.67 7.17 -9.78
C GLU A 178 -13.90 8.37 -8.87
N ALA A 179 -13.19 8.46 -7.74
CA ALA A 179 -13.41 9.50 -6.74
C ALA A 179 -12.90 10.86 -7.19
N VAL A 180 -11.67 10.89 -7.69
CA VAL A 180 -10.99 12.13 -8.10
C VAL A 180 -10.26 11.88 -9.40
N TRP A 181 -10.38 12.82 -10.35
CA TRP A 181 -9.61 12.79 -11.58
C TRP A 181 -8.12 12.88 -11.31
N TRP A 182 -7.32 12.38 -12.23
CA TRP A 182 -5.86 12.50 -12.15
C TRP A 182 -5.43 13.96 -12.07
N GLY A 183 -6.04 14.83 -12.90
CA GLY A 183 -5.70 16.24 -12.98
C GLY A 183 -4.35 16.45 -13.68
N THR A 184 -3.46 17.10 -12.97
CA THR A 184 -2.07 17.34 -13.38
C THR A 184 -1.11 16.64 -12.39
N GLU A 185 0.14 16.39 -12.82
CA GLU A 185 1.15 15.80 -11.93
C GLU A 185 1.53 16.74 -10.77
N THR A 186 1.37 18.03 -10.94
CA THR A 186 1.59 19.08 -9.93
C THR A 186 0.37 19.96 -9.82
N VAL A 187 0.09 20.43 -8.61
CA VAL A 187 -0.98 21.41 -8.33
C VAL A 187 -0.28 22.70 -7.97
N ASP A 188 -0.10 23.58 -8.95
CA ASP A 188 0.63 24.84 -8.79
C ASP A 188 -0.30 26.02 -8.47
N GLY A 189 -1.61 25.85 -8.65
CA GLY A 189 -2.57 26.92 -8.40
C GLY A 189 -4.03 26.47 -8.37
N TRP A 190 -4.94 27.45 -8.24
CA TRP A 190 -6.37 27.22 -8.19
C TRP A 190 -6.91 26.58 -9.47
N ALA A 191 -6.34 26.89 -10.61
CA ALA A 191 -6.75 26.32 -11.90
C ALA A 191 -6.58 24.79 -11.95
N ASP A 192 -5.54 24.26 -11.28
CA ASP A 192 -5.29 22.82 -11.19
C ASP A 192 -6.15 22.15 -10.11
N PHE A 193 -6.40 22.88 -9.02
CA PHE A 193 -7.20 22.36 -7.91
C PHE A 193 -8.70 22.30 -8.21
N ALA A 194 -9.24 23.26 -8.93
CA ALA A 194 -10.69 23.34 -9.20
C ALA A 194 -11.26 22.09 -9.92
N PRO A 195 -10.62 21.51 -10.94
CA PRO A 195 -11.08 20.25 -11.56
C PRO A 195 -11.05 19.06 -10.59
N LEU A 196 -10.06 18.98 -9.70
CA LEU A 196 -9.98 17.93 -8.67
C LEU A 196 -11.14 18.05 -7.70
N ALA A 197 -11.42 19.26 -7.19
CA ALA A 197 -12.54 19.53 -6.30
C ALA A 197 -13.88 19.24 -6.97
N ALA A 198 -14.07 19.65 -8.23
CA ALA A 198 -15.28 19.39 -8.99
C ALA A 198 -15.50 17.88 -9.22
N SER A 199 -14.45 17.14 -9.53
CA SER A 199 -14.52 15.69 -9.71
C SER A 199 -14.84 14.97 -8.39
N TRP A 200 -14.28 15.45 -7.27
CA TRP A 200 -14.63 14.95 -5.96
C TRP A 200 -16.09 15.23 -5.59
N LEU A 201 -16.58 16.44 -5.79
CA LEU A 201 -18.00 16.77 -5.55
C LEU A 201 -18.95 15.92 -6.38
N ARG A 202 -18.59 15.63 -7.65
CA ARG A 202 -19.32 14.68 -8.47
C ARG A 202 -19.35 13.31 -7.79
N SER A 203 -18.21 12.80 -7.29
CA SER A 203 -18.15 11.47 -6.65
C SER A 203 -18.98 11.42 -5.37
N VAL A 204 -19.07 12.50 -4.59
CA VAL A 204 -19.96 12.60 -3.43
C VAL A 204 -21.43 12.38 -3.82
N ARG A 205 -21.84 12.90 -4.98
CA ARG A 205 -23.18 12.67 -5.54
C ARG A 205 -23.36 11.25 -6.05
N ASP A 206 -22.40 10.77 -6.86
CA ASP A 206 -22.51 9.51 -7.60
C ASP A 206 -22.20 8.28 -6.72
N ARG A 207 -21.50 8.49 -5.60
CA ARG A 207 -21.18 7.50 -4.56
C ARG A 207 -20.57 6.20 -5.12
N PRO A 208 -19.38 6.26 -5.76
CA PRO A 208 -18.71 5.09 -6.30
C PRO A 208 -18.47 4.02 -5.24
N ARG A 209 -18.27 2.77 -5.70
CA ARG A 209 -17.95 1.64 -4.84
C ARG A 209 -16.45 1.45 -4.77
N PHE A 210 -15.89 1.63 -3.58
CA PHE A 210 -14.49 1.35 -3.28
C PHE A 210 -14.38 -0.08 -2.75
N ARG A 211 -13.87 -0.99 -3.55
CA ARG A 211 -13.69 -2.40 -3.21
C ARG A 211 -12.24 -2.64 -2.85
N VAL A 212 -11.97 -3.17 -1.66
CA VAL A 212 -10.63 -3.48 -1.18
C VAL A 212 -10.61 -4.90 -0.65
N HIS A 213 -9.67 -5.70 -1.14
CA HIS A 213 -9.44 -7.06 -0.69
C HIS A 213 -8.02 -7.23 -0.15
N PHE A 214 -7.90 -7.67 1.09
CA PHE A 214 -6.64 -8.07 1.70
C PHE A 214 -6.49 -9.58 1.49
N GLY A 215 -5.63 -9.98 0.55
CA GLY A 215 -5.42 -11.38 0.24
C GLY A 215 -4.65 -12.13 1.33
N ALA A 216 -4.59 -13.45 1.18
CA ALA A 216 -3.71 -14.28 2.01
C ALA A 216 -2.23 -13.88 1.80
N PRO A 217 -1.38 -14.05 2.83
CA PRO A 217 0.05 -13.78 2.69
C PRO A 217 0.66 -14.53 1.51
N VAL A 218 1.45 -13.81 0.72
CA VAL A 218 2.14 -14.39 -0.44
C VAL A 218 3.19 -15.39 0.04
N ASP A 219 3.15 -16.60 -0.51
CA ASP A 219 4.19 -17.59 -0.25
C ASP A 219 5.53 -17.15 -0.85
N LEU A 220 6.47 -16.78 0.01
CA LEU A 220 7.84 -16.43 -0.33
C LEU A 220 8.83 -17.51 0.13
N GLY A 221 8.34 -18.69 0.50
CA GLY A 221 9.17 -19.81 0.95
C GLY A 221 10.26 -20.14 -0.08
N GLY A 222 11.47 -20.41 0.43
CA GLY A 222 12.64 -20.70 -0.38
C GLY A 222 13.32 -19.47 -1.04
N LEU A 223 12.78 -18.25 -0.86
CA LEU A 223 13.39 -17.02 -1.38
C LEU A 223 14.11 -16.25 -0.27
N THR A 224 15.29 -15.70 -0.60
CA THR A 224 16.12 -14.95 0.35
C THR A 224 16.59 -13.61 -0.21
N ALA A 225 16.94 -12.68 0.68
CA ALA A 225 17.44 -11.36 0.26
C ALA A 225 18.81 -11.42 -0.45
N GLY A 226 19.61 -12.46 -0.15
CA GLY A 226 20.99 -12.58 -0.65
C GLY A 226 21.13 -13.36 -1.97
N THR A 227 20.09 -14.10 -2.39
CA THR A 227 20.16 -14.93 -3.58
C THR A 227 19.79 -14.13 -4.84
N PRO A 228 20.66 -14.09 -5.86
CA PRO A 228 20.36 -13.44 -7.11
C PRO A 228 19.06 -13.97 -7.74
N GLY A 229 18.19 -13.04 -8.20
CA GLY A 229 16.92 -13.37 -8.82
C GLY A 229 15.75 -13.59 -7.84
N ASP A 230 15.98 -13.83 -6.54
CA ASP A 230 14.90 -14.06 -5.56
C ASP A 230 13.98 -12.86 -5.40
N ALA A 231 14.53 -11.66 -5.40
CA ALA A 231 13.72 -10.45 -5.36
C ALA A 231 12.79 -10.30 -6.57
N VAL A 232 13.21 -10.77 -7.75
CA VAL A 232 12.39 -10.77 -8.95
C VAL A 232 11.28 -11.82 -8.81
N ARG A 233 11.61 -13.05 -8.40
CA ARG A 233 10.62 -14.10 -8.16
C ARG A 233 9.59 -13.73 -7.10
N ALA A 234 10.04 -13.12 -6.00
CA ALA A 234 9.16 -12.61 -4.95
C ALA A 234 8.24 -11.51 -5.49
N HIS A 235 8.78 -10.58 -6.26
CA HIS A 235 7.99 -9.52 -6.89
C HIS A 235 6.92 -10.09 -7.82
N GLU A 236 7.25 -11.05 -8.67
CA GLU A 236 6.29 -11.71 -9.55
C GLU A 236 5.16 -12.39 -8.79
N ARG A 237 5.47 -13.11 -7.69
CA ARG A 237 4.47 -13.73 -6.83
C ARG A 237 3.54 -12.67 -6.21
N ILE A 238 4.10 -11.57 -5.73
CA ILE A 238 3.33 -10.44 -5.16
C ILE A 238 2.39 -9.84 -6.20
N MET A 239 2.91 -9.51 -7.38
CA MET A 239 2.12 -8.87 -8.43
C MET A 239 1.01 -9.77 -8.97
N ARG A 240 1.27 -11.05 -9.14
CA ARG A 240 0.23 -12.04 -9.51
C ARG A 240 -0.85 -12.16 -8.45
N SER A 241 -0.47 -12.14 -7.17
CA SER A 241 -1.45 -12.18 -6.07
C SER A 241 -2.32 -10.92 -6.06
N ILE A 242 -1.75 -9.73 -6.29
CA ILE A 242 -2.51 -8.48 -6.42
C ILE A 242 -3.45 -8.56 -7.62
N ALA A 243 -2.98 -8.98 -8.79
CA ALA A 243 -3.80 -9.08 -10.00
C ALA A 243 -4.92 -10.14 -9.86
N GLY A 244 -4.61 -11.28 -9.24
CA GLY A 244 -5.60 -12.33 -8.95
C GLY A 244 -6.71 -11.85 -8.01
N GLY A 245 -6.37 -11.10 -6.96
CA GLY A 245 -7.36 -10.49 -6.08
C GLY A 245 -8.13 -9.32 -6.71
N LEU A 246 -7.55 -8.66 -7.72
CA LEU A 246 -8.20 -7.57 -8.45
C LEU A 246 -9.28 -8.08 -9.43
N ALA A 247 -9.07 -9.23 -10.06
CA ALA A 247 -9.99 -9.78 -11.04
C ALA A 247 -11.46 -9.90 -10.53
N PRO A 248 -11.73 -10.50 -9.34
CA PRO A 248 -13.10 -10.57 -8.83
C PRO A 248 -13.67 -9.19 -8.42
N LEU A 249 -12.83 -8.24 -7.99
CA LEU A 249 -13.29 -6.91 -7.61
C LEU A 249 -13.80 -6.08 -8.80
N ARG A 250 -13.38 -6.44 -10.00
CA ARG A 250 -13.76 -5.79 -11.25
C ARG A 250 -14.46 -6.72 -12.25
N ALA A 251 -15.10 -7.76 -11.74
CA ALA A 251 -15.77 -8.76 -12.58
C ALA A 251 -16.86 -8.17 -13.50
N ASP A 252 -17.44 -7.03 -13.09
CA ASP A 252 -18.39 -6.24 -13.88
C ASP A 252 -17.71 -5.31 -14.93
N GLU A 253 -16.37 -5.20 -14.92
CA GLU A 253 -15.55 -4.35 -15.79
C GLU A 253 -14.25 -5.07 -16.25
N PRO A 254 -14.34 -6.30 -16.80
CA PRO A 254 -13.15 -7.15 -17.03
C PRO A 254 -12.20 -6.56 -18.07
N ASP A 255 -12.70 -5.88 -19.08
CA ASP A 255 -11.88 -5.37 -20.19
C ASP A 255 -11.25 -4.01 -19.89
N GLY A 256 -11.94 -3.15 -19.17
CA GLY A 256 -11.47 -1.82 -18.80
C GLY A 256 -12.44 -1.10 -17.88
N PRO A 257 -12.02 0.02 -17.27
CA PRO A 257 -12.89 0.80 -16.40
C PRO A 257 -14.02 1.43 -17.22
N ARG A 258 -15.24 1.38 -16.69
CA ARG A 258 -16.39 2.14 -17.24
C ARG A 258 -16.23 3.63 -17.01
N PHE A 259 -15.61 3.96 -15.88
CA PHE A 259 -15.33 5.34 -15.56
C PHE A 259 -14.17 5.86 -16.39
N HIS A 260 -14.42 6.90 -17.17
CA HIS A 260 -13.41 7.56 -17.99
C HIS A 260 -12.96 8.86 -17.33
N ASP A 261 -11.67 8.95 -17.04
CA ASP A 261 -11.02 10.17 -16.61
C ASP A 261 -10.27 10.79 -17.81
N PRO A 262 -10.75 11.91 -18.37
CA PRO A 262 -10.16 12.53 -19.55
C PRO A 262 -8.77 13.13 -19.27
N THR A 263 -8.40 13.30 -18.01
CA THR A 263 -7.12 13.88 -17.60
C THR A 263 -6.05 12.83 -17.36
N ARG A 264 -6.42 11.54 -17.33
CA ARG A 264 -5.48 10.46 -17.03
C ARG A 264 -4.50 10.21 -18.19
N PRO A 265 -3.20 10.26 -17.93
CA PRO A 265 -2.23 9.81 -18.91
C PRO A 265 -2.33 8.28 -19.08
N THR A 266 -2.32 7.82 -20.31
CA THR A 266 -2.25 6.39 -20.64
C THR A 266 -1.02 6.12 -21.49
N ASP A 267 -0.33 5.01 -21.23
CA ASP A 267 0.69 4.50 -22.13
C ASP A 267 0.16 3.25 -22.86
N GLY A 268 0.70 2.94 -24.04
CA GLY A 268 0.24 1.79 -24.84
C GLY A 268 0.65 0.42 -24.28
N ARG A 269 1.25 0.38 -23.08
CA ARG A 269 1.77 -0.86 -22.49
C ARG A 269 0.68 -1.57 -21.71
N ARG A 270 0.46 -2.83 -22.08
CA ARG A 270 -0.47 -3.67 -21.32
C ARG A 270 0.22 -4.34 -20.13
N SER A 271 -0.53 -4.54 -19.08
CA SER A 271 -0.09 -5.25 -17.89
C SER A 271 0.35 -6.68 -18.22
N PRO A 272 1.54 -7.13 -17.76
CA PRO A 272 1.95 -8.52 -17.85
C PRO A 272 1.23 -9.43 -16.84
N TRP A 273 0.42 -8.86 -15.94
CA TRP A 273 -0.26 -9.57 -14.85
C TRP A 273 -1.76 -9.73 -15.11
N ARG A 274 -2.26 -9.21 -16.21
CA ARG A 274 -3.66 -9.40 -16.60
C ARG A 274 -3.93 -10.90 -16.77
N PRO A 275 -5.02 -11.43 -16.16
CA PRO A 275 -5.43 -12.83 -16.31
C PRO A 275 -5.68 -13.24 -17.75
#